data_0991c5383b6cd761d32150bd3b40add7
#
_entry.id   0991c5383b6cd761d32150bd3b40add7
#
_cell.length_a   1.000
_cell.length_b   1.000
_cell.length_c   1.000
_cell.angle_alpha   90.00
_cell.angle_beta   90.00
_cell.angle_gamma   90.00
#
_symmetry.space_group_name_H-M   'P 1'
#
loop_
_entity.id
_entity.type
_entity.pdbx_description
1 polymer ?
#
loop_
_entity_poly.entity_id
_entity_poly.type
_entity_poly.pdbx_seq_one_letter_code
_entity_poly.pdbx_strand_id
1 'polypeptide(L)'
;MTARSIRGAVAVTLATVLSLTAAACSQPGGSDGSGSGSGADSTVVGIAYEPDSLSPLLGYGKDGNSKIFDGLLALDGDMKLRPALATALPEVSDDGLTYTYRLRSGVKFSDGKPFGAKDVVFTYRTILDEKTNNASRTELDAVKSVEASGDDTVVFTLKYPYAPFAQRTVLPIAPEHIAGKQDVNTGAFTTHPIGTGPYLLTKWSKGEKLSFRANPDYWGGAPKVKKFTMAIIKDDDVRATRLRSGELDGAILPPNLAKGFARGSGMRTYAATTYDYRTVTLPTHNKVAGDTAIRRALDVAVDRRAMVDSILNGEGRPAYGPVPTDSEWFTKGTERTHDLAAAKKILDEAGWKPGKDGIRTKDGVRAAFPLWYLTGDKLRQDHALAYASDAKKAGIAITTEAGTWEVIEPRMKQDAVLAGGGSPADPDFDQYTLLKSSLAGDGFNNMAWYDNKAVDQALEVGRRSGDKAARKAAYDTVQRELVKNPGYTFLTHIDHLYVVKDRFGALTTQVEPHDHGLASGPWWNVEDWTPKK
;
A
#
# COMPACT_ATOMS: atom_id res chain seq x y z
N MET A 1 -65.87 5.06 -5.03
CA MET A 1 -66.86 4.92 -3.95
C MET A 1 -66.16 5.15 -2.63
N THR A 2 -66.48 6.28 -2.11
CA THR A 2 -66.76 6.72 -0.74
C THR A 2 -65.60 6.71 0.26
N ALA A 3 -65.26 7.93 0.51
CA ALA A 3 -64.56 8.51 1.66
C ALA A 3 -65.22 8.18 3.03
N ARG A 4 -64.39 8.26 4.09
CA ARG A 4 -64.84 8.96 5.32
C ARG A 4 -63.63 9.32 6.21
N SER A 5 -63.51 10.61 6.38
CA SER A 5 -62.74 11.35 7.38
C SER A 5 -63.41 11.26 8.77
N ILE A 6 -62.62 11.22 9.85
CA ILE A 6 -63.05 11.75 11.15
C ILE A 6 -61.91 12.56 11.76
N ARG A 7 -62.17 13.86 11.96
CA ARG A 7 -61.46 14.83 12.79
C ARG A 7 -61.92 14.69 14.24
N GLY A 8 -61.03 14.84 15.19
CA GLY A 8 -61.39 15.05 16.59
C GLY A 8 -60.29 15.83 17.29
N ALA A 9 -60.66 17.02 17.74
CA ALA A 9 -59.80 18.05 18.31
C ALA A 9 -59.88 18.09 19.85
N VAL A 10 -58.83 18.74 20.45
CA VAL A 10 -58.85 19.57 21.68
C VAL A 10 -58.79 18.86 23.04
N ALA A 11 -57.74 19.12 23.85
CA ALA A 11 -57.84 19.99 25.00
C ALA A 11 -56.46 20.25 25.65
N VAL A 12 -56.16 21.51 25.83
CA VAL A 12 -55.08 22.11 26.63
C VAL A 12 -55.50 22.03 28.10
N THR A 13 -54.57 21.68 29.01
CA THR A 13 -54.66 22.08 30.42
C THR A 13 -53.31 22.43 30.97
N LEU A 14 -53.13 23.73 31.29
CA LEU A 14 -52.09 24.35 32.11
C LEU A 14 -52.35 24.00 33.59
N ALA A 15 -51.33 23.59 34.31
CA ALA A 15 -51.31 23.73 35.77
C ALA A 15 -49.87 24.00 36.26
N THR A 16 -49.67 25.18 36.71
CA THR A 16 -48.56 25.68 37.53
C THR A 16 -48.74 25.20 38.97
N VAL A 17 -47.68 24.80 39.69
CA VAL A 17 -47.46 25.04 41.14
C VAL A 17 -46.04 24.59 41.56
N LEU A 18 -45.23 25.53 42.00
CA LEU A 18 -44.55 25.79 43.26
C LEU A 18 -43.35 24.90 43.68
N SER A 19 -42.32 25.62 43.92
CA SER A 19 -41.03 25.38 44.56
C SER A 19 -41.12 24.66 45.93
N LEU A 20 -40.20 23.71 46.14
CA LEU A 20 -39.71 23.41 47.50
C LEU A 20 -38.22 23.02 47.42
N THR A 21 -37.41 23.80 48.09
CA THR A 21 -36.00 23.61 48.40
C THR A 21 -35.82 22.46 49.38
N ALA A 22 -34.91 21.51 49.07
CA ALA A 22 -34.25 20.70 50.09
C ALA A 22 -32.82 20.43 49.67
N ALA A 23 -31.90 20.92 50.50
CA ALA A 23 -30.47 20.61 50.43
C ALA A 23 -30.23 19.21 50.98
N ALA A 24 -29.47 18.39 50.26
CA ALA A 24 -28.80 17.23 50.83
C ALA A 24 -27.59 16.81 49.98
N CYS A 25 -26.43 16.84 50.62
CA CYS A 25 -25.24 16.02 50.56
C CYS A 25 -24.62 15.70 49.20
N SER A 26 -23.49 16.33 48.99
CA SER A 26 -22.44 16.00 48.06
C SER A 26 -21.90 14.56 48.22
N GLN A 27 -22.06 13.77 47.16
CA GLN A 27 -21.24 12.61 46.92
C GLN A 27 -20.48 12.85 45.59
N PRO A 28 -19.15 12.64 45.53
CA PRO A 28 -18.44 12.84 44.27
C PRO A 28 -18.68 11.61 43.39
N GLY A 29 -19.70 11.68 42.60
CA GLY A 29 -19.90 10.80 41.45
C GLY A 29 -18.95 11.23 40.34
N GLY A 30 -17.98 10.38 40.03
CA GLY A 30 -17.09 10.58 38.90
C GLY A 30 -17.91 10.72 37.61
N SER A 31 -17.94 11.93 37.08
CA SER A 31 -18.31 12.18 35.70
C SER A 31 -17.16 11.66 34.83
N ASP A 32 -17.32 10.52 34.19
CA ASP A 32 -16.56 10.15 33.01
C ASP A 32 -16.84 11.21 31.92
N GLY A 33 -16.22 12.34 32.07
CA GLY A 33 -16.07 13.31 31.01
C GLY A 33 -15.14 12.72 29.96
N SER A 34 -15.69 12.17 28.90
CA SER A 34 -14.94 11.83 27.68
C SER A 34 -14.42 13.09 27.00
N GLY A 35 -13.50 13.77 27.67
CA GLY A 35 -12.55 14.66 27.04
C GLY A 35 -11.40 13.81 26.53
N SER A 36 -11.40 13.44 25.26
CA SER A 36 -10.31 12.75 24.60
C SER A 36 -9.12 13.68 24.37
N GLY A 37 -8.50 14.14 25.43
CA GLY A 37 -7.14 14.64 25.39
C GLY A 37 -6.21 13.44 25.54
N SER A 38 -5.52 13.05 24.48
CA SER A 38 -4.48 12.02 24.57
C SER A 38 -3.43 12.48 25.59
N GLY A 39 -3.18 11.66 26.64
CA GLY A 39 -2.11 11.92 27.61
C GLY A 39 -0.75 12.00 26.92
N ALA A 40 0.26 12.53 27.61
CA ALA A 40 1.60 12.72 27.05
C ALA A 40 2.21 11.45 26.42
N ASP A 41 1.77 10.28 26.87
CA ASP A 41 2.25 8.94 26.47
C ASP A 41 1.25 8.16 25.59
N SER A 42 0.26 8.84 25.04
CA SER A 42 -0.75 8.22 24.15
C SER A 42 -0.85 8.97 22.82
N THR A 43 -1.22 8.27 21.74
CA THR A 43 -1.43 8.87 20.42
C THR A 43 -2.59 8.21 19.68
N VAL A 44 -3.36 9.02 18.96
CA VAL A 44 -4.47 8.59 18.09
C VAL A 44 -4.20 9.06 16.68
N VAL A 45 -4.07 8.13 15.74
CA VAL A 45 -3.83 8.44 14.33
C VAL A 45 -4.99 8.01 13.46
N GLY A 46 -5.34 8.84 12.47
CA GLY A 46 -6.37 8.53 11.48
C GLY A 46 -5.78 7.82 10.27
N ILE A 47 -6.34 6.64 9.95
CA ILE A 47 -5.96 5.82 8.79
C ILE A 47 -7.16 5.61 7.88
N ALA A 48 -6.92 5.39 6.58
CA ALA A 48 -7.99 5.16 5.60
C ALA A 48 -8.39 3.69 5.46
N TYR A 49 -7.49 2.78 5.78
CA TYR A 49 -7.62 1.35 5.52
C TYR A 49 -7.84 0.54 6.81
N GLU A 50 -8.70 -0.46 6.73
CA GLU A 50 -8.89 -1.47 7.79
C GLU A 50 -8.51 -2.85 7.25
N PRO A 51 -7.66 -3.62 7.95
CA PRO A 51 -7.30 -4.96 7.50
C PRO A 51 -8.49 -5.93 7.68
N ASP A 52 -8.61 -6.91 6.80
CA ASP A 52 -9.60 -7.98 6.94
C ASP A 52 -9.25 -8.93 8.09
N SER A 53 -7.94 -9.17 8.27
CA SER A 53 -7.37 -10.05 9.29
C SER A 53 -6.11 -9.43 9.88
N LEU A 54 -5.77 -9.78 11.12
CA LEU A 54 -4.50 -9.44 11.77
C LEU A 54 -3.54 -10.64 11.83
N SER A 55 -3.85 -11.73 11.12
CA SER A 55 -2.98 -12.91 11.05
C SER A 55 -1.92 -12.75 9.95
N PRO A 56 -0.62 -12.86 10.29
CA PRO A 56 0.44 -12.89 9.28
C PRO A 56 0.32 -14.10 8.34
N LEU A 57 -0.32 -15.18 8.79
CA LEU A 57 -0.58 -16.36 7.96
C LEU A 57 -1.56 -16.07 6.81
N LEU A 58 -2.32 -14.97 6.90
CA LEU A 58 -3.22 -14.48 5.85
C LEU A 58 -2.70 -13.21 5.15
N GLY A 59 -1.43 -12.82 5.40
CA GLY A 59 -0.77 -11.70 4.73
C GLY A 59 -0.70 -10.41 5.53
N TYR A 60 -1.21 -10.35 6.78
CA TYR A 60 -1.06 -9.14 7.59
C TYR A 60 0.40 -8.82 7.86
N GLY A 61 0.81 -7.60 7.56
CA GLY A 61 2.18 -7.12 7.81
C GLY A 61 3.26 -7.77 6.95
N LYS A 62 2.91 -8.38 5.81
CA LYS A 62 3.83 -9.12 4.93
C LYS A 62 5.08 -8.35 4.50
N ASP A 63 4.98 -7.03 4.45
CA ASP A 63 6.07 -6.12 4.05
C ASP A 63 6.83 -5.55 5.27
N GLY A 64 6.70 -6.18 6.45
CA GLY A 64 7.38 -5.78 7.68
C GLY A 64 6.73 -4.63 8.45
N ASN A 65 5.53 -4.21 8.07
CA ASN A 65 4.83 -3.05 8.63
C ASN A 65 3.85 -3.40 9.76
N SER A 66 4.10 -4.45 10.53
CA SER A 66 3.31 -4.83 11.69
C SER A 66 3.83 -4.17 12.97
N LYS A 67 2.92 -3.82 13.90
CA LYS A 67 3.27 -3.41 15.27
C LYS A 67 3.05 -4.53 16.30
N ILE A 68 2.40 -5.62 15.89
CA ILE A 68 2.07 -6.77 16.75
C ILE A 68 3.15 -7.85 16.67
N PHE A 69 3.81 -7.95 15.53
CA PHE A 69 4.73 -9.04 15.18
C PHE A 69 6.04 -8.49 14.64
N ASP A 70 7.09 -9.31 14.76
CA ASP A 70 8.37 -9.10 14.06
C ASP A 70 8.59 -10.21 13.02
N GLY A 71 9.36 -9.89 11.98
CA GLY A 71 9.93 -10.84 11.03
C GLY A 71 11.31 -11.34 11.45
N LEU A 72 11.92 -12.21 10.66
CA LEU A 72 13.34 -12.56 10.85
C LEU A 72 14.23 -11.33 10.65
N LEU A 73 13.91 -10.55 9.63
CA LEU A 73 14.52 -9.26 9.33
C LEU A 73 13.47 -8.16 9.42
N ALA A 74 13.90 -6.91 9.46
CA ALA A 74 13.09 -5.71 9.35
C ALA A 74 13.68 -4.78 8.31
N LEU A 75 12.89 -3.78 7.88
CA LEU A 75 13.34 -2.71 6.99
C LEU A 75 13.58 -1.43 7.79
N ASP A 76 14.64 -0.70 7.50
CA ASP A 76 14.86 0.64 8.07
C ASP A 76 14.14 1.73 7.25
N GLY A 77 14.36 2.99 7.60
CA GLY A 77 13.75 4.14 6.92
C GLY A 77 14.08 4.23 5.42
N ASP A 78 15.23 3.70 5.01
CA ASP A 78 15.69 3.65 3.62
C ASP A 78 15.34 2.32 2.92
N MET A 79 14.49 1.48 3.52
CA MET A 79 14.12 0.14 3.05
C MET A 79 15.29 -0.84 2.96
N LYS A 80 16.33 -0.64 3.76
CA LYS A 80 17.45 -1.58 3.89
C LYS A 80 17.16 -2.62 4.95
N LEU A 81 17.58 -3.85 4.68
CA LEU A 81 17.41 -4.95 5.63
C LEU A 81 18.22 -4.76 6.91
N ARG A 82 17.57 -5.04 8.04
CA ARG A 82 18.14 -5.06 9.39
C ARG A 82 17.79 -6.37 10.10
N PRO A 83 18.68 -6.89 10.94
CA PRO A 83 18.33 -8.01 11.82
C PRO A 83 17.17 -7.63 12.76
N ALA A 84 16.20 -8.56 12.93
CA ALA A 84 15.09 -8.45 13.88
C ALA A 84 15.04 -9.69 14.77
N LEU A 85 14.19 -10.68 14.52
CA LEU A 85 14.22 -11.96 15.25
C LEU A 85 15.46 -12.79 14.90
N ALA A 86 16.07 -12.58 13.75
CA ALA A 86 17.42 -13.06 13.46
C ALA A 86 18.47 -12.14 14.08
N THR A 87 19.65 -12.70 14.45
CA THR A 87 20.76 -11.95 15.05
C THR A 87 21.62 -11.22 14.02
N ALA A 88 21.58 -11.67 12.76
CA ALA A 88 22.31 -11.12 11.61
C ALA A 88 21.51 -11.33 10.32
N LEU A 89 21.99 -10.77 9.20
CA LEU A 89 21.54 -11.16 7.87
C LEU A 89 21.89 -12.64 7.63
N PRO A 90 21.15 -13.36 6.76
CA PRO A 90 21.36 -14.79 6.54
C PRO A 90 22.75 -15.08 5.95
N GLU A 91 23.32 -16.22 6.32
CA GLU A 91 24.38 -16.83 5.58
C GLU A 91 23.79 -17.48 4.31
N VAL A 92 24.31 -17.10 3.13
CA VAL A 92 23.81 -17.58 1.84
C VAL A 92 24.86 -18.48 1.21
N SER A 93 24.47 -19.67 0.73
CA SER A 93 25.38 -20.56 0.01
C SER A 93 25.79 -19.98 -1.34
N ASP A 94 26.96 -20.41 -1.85
CA ASP A 94 27.55 -19.91 -3.11
C ASP A 94 26.61 -20.08 -4.33
N ASP A 95 25.78 -21.12 -4.32
CA ASP A 95 24.77 -21.38 -5.35
C ASP A 95 23.48 -20.56 -5.18
N GLY A 96 23.38 -19.77 -4.10
CA GLY A 96 22.21 -18.94 -3.80
C GLY A 96 20.94 -19.73 -3.45
N LEU A 97 21.07 -21.03 -3.13
CA LEU A 97 19.92 -21.90 -2.87
C LEU A 97 19.63 -22.10 -1.38
N THR A 98 20.59 -21.82 -0.50
CA THR A 98 20.42 -22.04 0.95
C THR A 98 20.61 -20.76 1.70
N TYR A 99 19.66 -20.42 2.57
CA TYR A 99 19.67 -19.26 3.46
C TYR A 99 19.58 -19.74 4.89
N THR A 100 20.61 -19.49 5.70
CA THR A 100 20.67 -19.88 7.11
C THR A 100 20.54 -18.66 8.03
N TYR A 101 19.55 -18.71 8.92
CA TYR A 101 19.27 -17.66 9.91
C TYR A 101 19.55 -18.16 11.31
N ARG A 102 20.31 -17.40 12.09
CA ARG A 102 20.50 -17.61 13.54
C ARG A 102 19.50 -16.73 14.30
N LEU A 103 18.71 -17.34 15.16
CA LEU A 103 17.64 -16.66 15.88
C LEU A 103 18.14 -16.03 17.17
N ARG A 104 17.49 -14.95 17.57
CA ARG A 104 17.70 -14.26 18.82
C ARG A 104 17.17 -15.10 19.97
N SER A 105 17.98 -15.29 21.03
CA SER A 105 17.57 -15.98 22.25
C SER A 105 16.76 -15.05 23.18
N GLY A 106 15.93 -15.64 24.04
CA GLY A 106 15.20 -14.92 25.10
C GLY A 106 13.99 -14.11 24.61
N VAL A 107 13.68 -14.09 23.32
CA VAL A 107 12.46 -13.44 22.80
C VAL A 107 11.22 -14.23 23.25
N LYS A 108 10.16 -13.51 23.63
CA LYS A 108 8.88 -14.09 24.03
C LYS A 108 7.74 -13.51 23.22
N PHE A 109 6.75 -14.33 22.94
CA PHE A 109 5.43 -13.85 22.54
C PHE A 109 4.72 -13.11 23.68
N SER A 110 3.70 -12.36 23.36
CA SER A 110 2.97 -11.53 24.33
C SER A 110 2.20 -12.32 25.40
N ASP A 111 2.08 -13.62 25.26
CA ASP A 111 1.56 -14.56 26.27
C ASP A 111 2.66 -15.17 27.17
N GLY A 112 3.91 -14.71 27.01
CA GLY A 112 5.08 -15.14 27.78
C GLY A 112 5.75 -16.42 27.30
N LYS A 113 5.23 -17.08 26.24
CA LYS A 113 5.86 -18.27 25.65
C LYS A 113 7.09 -17.90 24.82
N PRO A 114 8.15 -18.75 24.85
CA PRO A 114 9.36 -18.47 24.10
C PRO A 114 9.13 -18.59 22.58
N PHE A 115 9.74 -17.69 21.83
CA PHE A 115 9.91 -17.77 20.37
C PHE A 115 11.09 -18.69 20.03
N GLY A 116 11.01 -19.43 18.92
CA GLY A 116 12.08 -20.27 18.42
C GLY A 116 11.89 -20.74 16.98
N ALA A 117 12.82 -21.59 16.51
CA ALA A 117 12.85 -22.06 15.13
C ALA A 117 11.56 -22.75 14.66
N LYS A 118 10.87 -23.44 15.57
CA LYS A 118 9.58 -24.09 15.27
C LYS A 118 8.51 -23.12 14.80
N ASP A 119 8.47 -21.91 15.36
CA ASP A 119 7.47 -20.89 15.00
C ASP A 119 7.74 -20.35 13.59
N VAL A 120 9.01 -20.19 13.23
CA VAL A 120 9.41 -19.81 11.86
C VAL A 120 9.02 -20.89 10.87
N VAL A 121 9.38 -22.14 11.16
CA VAL A 121 9.05 -23.30 10.30
C VAL A 121 7.53 -23.43 10.13
N PHE A 122 6.78 -23.32 11.22
CA PHE A 122 5.33 -23.34 11.20
C PHE A 122 4.76 -22.22 10.30
N THR A 123 5.23 -20.97 10.48
CA THR A 123 4.73 -19.82 9.74
C THR A 123 4.89 -20.01 8.25
N TYR A 124 6.11 -20.30 7.79
CA TYR A 124 6.37 -20.41 6.35
C TYR A 124 5.72 -21.65 5.72
N ARG A 125 5.70 -22.80 6.41
CA ARG A 125 4.99 -23.99 5.91
C ARG A 125 3.50 -23.76 5.78
N THR A 126 2.90 -23.06 6.75
CA THR A 126 1.47 -22.74 6.72
C THR A 126 1.13 -21.78 5.57
N ILE A 127 1.94 -20.75 5.34
CA ILE A 127 1.72 -19.82 4.21
C ILE A 127 1.86 -20.54 2.86
N LEU A 128 2.78 -21.49 2.75
CA LEU A 128 3.00 -22.25 1.52
C LEU A 128 1.95 -23.34 1.28
N ASP A 129 1.16 -23.71 2.28
CA ASP A 129 0.07 -24.68 2.13
C ASP A 129 -1.06 -24.05 1.29
N GLU A 130 -1.49 -24.77 0.24
CA GLU A 130 -2.57 -24.33 -0.67
C GLU A 130 -3.93 -24.16 0.01
N LYS A 131 -4.12 -24.77 1.19
CA LYS A 131 -5.33 -24.62 2.00
C LYS A 131 -5.39 -23.31 2.76
N THR A 132 -4.28 -22.59 2.86
CA THR A 132 -4.21 -21.29 3.48
C THR A 132 -4.57 -20.20 2.47
N ASN A 133 -5.58 -19.37 2.79
CA ASN A 133 -6.01 -18.27 1.93
C ASN A 133 -5.05 -17.07 2.00
N ASN A 134 -3.76 -17.31 1.76
CA ASN A 134 -2.74 -16.26 1.74
C ASN A 134 -2.51 -15.77 0.31
N ALA A 135 -2.93 -14.54 0.02
CA ALA A 135 -2.77 -13.92 -1.29
C ALA A 135 -1.30 -13.75 -1.71
N SER A 136 -0.36 -13.72 -0.73
CA SER A 136 1.08 -13.56 -0.98
C SER A 136 1.83 -14.89 -1.09
N ARG A 137 1.14 -16.02 -1.10
CA ARG A 137 1.77 -17.35 -1.18
C ARG A 137 2.69 -17.47 -2.40
N THR A 138 2.28 -16.93 -3.53
CA THR A 138 3.06 -16.94 -4.79
C THR A 138 4.34 -16.10 -4.69
N GLU A 139 4.42 -15.17 -3.76
CA GLU A 139 5.63 -14.38 -3.52
C GLU A 139 6.76 -15.21 -2.86
N LEU A 140 6.40 -16.36 -2.28
CA LEU A 140 7.31 -17.33 -1.66
C LEU A 140 7.49 -18.58 -2.51
N ASP A 141 7.10 -18.58 -3.79
CA ASP A 141 7.14 -19.72 -4.69
C ASP A 141 8.54 -20.32 -4.86
N ALA A 142 9.59 -19.50 -4.70
CA ALA A 142 10.98 -19.94 -4.72
C ALA A 142 11.33 -20.89 -3.56
N VAL A 143 10.58 -20.90 -2.45
CA VAL A 143 10.89 -21.75 -1.29
C VAL A 143 10.57 -23.21 -1.60
N LYS A 144 11.58 -24.07 -1.45
CA LYS A 144 11.45 -25.53 -1.55
C LYS A 144 11.15 -26.15 -0.18
N SER A 145 11.92 -25.74 0.83
CA SER A 145 11.72 -26.21 2.22
C SER A 145 12.16 -25.15 3.22
N VAL A 146 11.62 -25.23 4.43
CA VAL A 146 12.05 -24.50 5.61
C VAL A 146 12.16 -25.49 6.76
N GLU A 147 13.32 -25.53 7.42
CA GLU A 147 13.66 -26.53 8.43
C GLU A 147 14.38 -25.90 9.60
N ALA A 148 14.12 -26.44 10.79
CA ALA A 148 14.87 -26.09 12.00
C ALA A 148 16.14 -26.94 12.10
N SER A 149 17.26 -26.31 12.45
CA SER A 149 18.49 -26.96 12.82
C SER A 149 18.79 -26.62 14.28
N GLY A 150 18.20 -27.39 15.21
CA GLY A 150 18.11 -27.02 16.63
C GLY A 150 17.04 -25.97 16.90
N ASP A 151 17.10 -25.35 18.07
CA ASP A 151 16.07 -24.40 18.55
C ASP A 151 16.29 -22.96 18.05
N ASP A 152 17.49 -22.63 17.61
CA ASP A 152 17.96 -21.27 17.31
C ASP A 152 18.40 -21.04 15.85
N THR A 153 18.26 -22.05 15.00
CA THR A 153 18.72 -21.95 13.62
C THR A 153 17.62 -22.44 12.67
N VAL A 154 17.39 -21.64 11.60
CA VAL A 154 16.44 -21.98 10.54
C VAL A 154 17.14 -21.96 9.19
N VAL A 155 16.91 -22.97 8.39
CA VAL A 155 17.46 -23.14 7.06
C VAL A 155 16.34 -23.14 6.04
N PHE A 156 16.38 -22.20 5.09
CA PHE A 156 15.55 -22.17 3.90
C PHE A 156 16.32 -22.77 2.74
N THR A 157 15.72 -23.70 2.02
CA THR A 157 16.21 -24.19 0.73
C THR A 157 15.29 -23.68 -0.37
N LEU A 158 15.86 -23.10 -1.41
CA LEU A 158 15.13 -22.57 -2.56
C LEU A 158 15.11 -23.58 -3.72
N LYS A 159 14.09 -23.49 -4.58
CA LYS A 159 13.97 -24.27 -5.83
C LYS A 159 14.89 -23.75 -6.92
N TYR A 160 15.20 -22.47 -6.88
CA TYR A 160 16.07 -21.73 -7.79
C TYR A 160 16.66 -20.53 -7.06
N PRO A 161 17.83 -20.00 -7.48
CA PRO A 161 18.38 -18.78 -6.88
C PRO A 161 17.37 -17.64 -7.00
N TYR A 162 17.08 -16.99 -5.88
CA TYR A 162 16.15 -15.86 -5.82
C TYR A 162 16.81 -14.72 -5.05
N ALA A 163 17.41 -13.77 -5.80
CA ALA A 163 18.24 -12.71 -5.22
C ALA A 163 17.52 -11.89 -4.12
N PRO A 164 16.24 -11.50 -4.27
CA PRO A 164 15.56 -10.73 -3.25
C PRO A 164 14.93 -11.56 -2.11
N PHE A 165 15.26 -12.86 -1.98
CA PHE A 165 14.63 -13.72 -0.98
C PHE A 165 14.73 -13.17 0.46
N ALA A 166 15.89 -12.60 0.84
CA ALA A 166 16.06 -12.06 2.19
C ALA A 166 15.01 -10.96 2.52
N GLN A 167 14.59 -10.14 1.55
CA GLN A 167 13.53 -9.15 1.75
C GLN A 167 12.16 -9.79 2.04
N ARG A 168 11.91 -11.02 1.56
CA ARG A 168 10.68 -11.76 1.89
C ARG A 168 10.64 -12.25 3.33
N THR A 169 11.77 -12.22 4.04
CA THR A 169 11.85 -12.68 5.44
C THR A 169 11.59 -11.56 6.47
N VAL A 170 11.14 -10.39 6.02
CA VAL A 170 10.50 -9.37 6.86
C VAL A 170 9.06 -9.76 7.25
N LEU A 171 8.52 -10.78 6.60
CA LEU A 171 7.21 -11.35 6.90
C LEU A 171 7.12 -11.75 8.38
N PRO A 172 6.07 -11.31 9.12
CA PRO A 172 5.95 -11.55 10.54
C PRO A 172 5.77 -13.03 10.92
N ILE A 173 6.32 -13.42 12.07
CA ILE A 173 6.28 -14.78 12.57
C ILE A 173 5.10 -15.00 13.50
N ALA A 174 4.28 -16.04 13.22
CA ALA A 174 3.15 -16.46 14.03
C ALA A 174 3.56 -17.52 15.08
N PRO A 175 2.95 -17.50 16.28
CA PRO A 175 3.19 -18.51 17.32
C PRO A 175 2.55 -19.86 16.93
N GLU A 176 3.34 -20.92 16.79
CA GLU A 176 2.86 -22.26 16.49
C GLU A 176 1.89 -22.76 17.56
N HIS A 177 2.22 -22.53 18.84
CA HIS A 177 1.45 -23.03 19.98
C HIS A 177 0.02 -22.45 20.09
N ILE A 178 -0.30 -21.36 19.39
CA ILE A 178 -1.64 -20.76 19.29
C ILE A 178 -2.23 -20.98 17.91
N ALA A 179 -1.58 -20.48 16.86
CA ALA A 179 -2.12 -20.51 15.50
C ALA A 179 -2.20 -21.93 14.93
N GLY A 180 -1.30 -22.84 15.32
CA GLY A 180 -1.30 -24.24 14.90
C GLY A 180 -2.41 -25.10 15.52
N LYS A 181 -3.18 -24.58 16.48
CA LYS A 181 -4.29 -25.29 17.15
C LYS A 181 -5.67 -24.88 16.68
N GLN A 182 -5.77 -24.03 15.68
CA GLN A 182 -7.03 -23.49 15.17
C GLN A 182 -7.04 -23.48 13.66
N ASP A 183 -8.21 -23.30 13.09
CA ASP A 183 -8.31 -23.05 11.65
C ASP A 183 -7.60 -21.75 11.28
N VAL A 184 -6.65 -21.81 10.35
CA VAL A 184 -5.78 -20.69 9.98
C VAL A 184 -6.58 -19.56 9.33
N ASN A 185 -7.64 -19.90 8.58
CA ASN A 185 -8.41 -18.95 7.79
C ASN A 185 -9.49 -18.24 8.62
N THR A 186 -10.04 -18.91 9.66
CA THR A 186 -11.23 -18.43 10.40
C THR A 186 -11.08 -18.42 11.92
N GLY A 187 -9.98 -18.97 12.45
CA GLY A 187 -9.74 -19.08 13.89
C GLY A 187 -9.58 -17.72 14.59
N ALA A 188 -9.71 -17.73 15.91
CA ALA A 188 -9.65 -16.52 16.74
C ALA A 188 -8.33 -15.72 16.58
N PHE A 189 -7.24 -16.37 16.16
CA PHE A 189 -5.97 -15.72 15.89
C PHE A 189 -6.06 -14.63 14.80
N THR A 190 -7.03 -14.72 13.89
CA THR A 190 -7.25 -13.71 12.84
C THR A 190 -7.67 -12.34 13.38
N THR A 191 -8.25 -12.31 14.60
CA THR A 191 -8.73 -11.08 15.25
C THR A 191 -8.12 -10.83 16.64
N HIS A 192 -7.55 -11.84 17.25
CA HIS A 192 -6.90 -11.79 18.57
C HIS A 192 -5.46 -12.29 18.46
N PRO A 193 -4.59 -11.52 17.79
CA PRO A 193 -3.22 -11.92 17.53
C PRO A 193 -2.36 -11.89 18.79
N ILE A 194 -1.44 -12.84 18.85
CA ILE A 194 -0.35 -12.90 19.83
C ILE A 194 0.95 -12.86 19.05
N GLY A 195 1.82 -11.88 19.31
CA GLY A 195 3.05 -11.66 18.57
C GLY A 195 4.22 -11.29 19.46
N THR A 196 5.36 -11.05 18.84
CA THR A 196 6.62 -10.67 19.52
C THR A 196 6.84 -9.16 19.51
N GLY A 197 5.98 -8.40 18.82
CA GLY A 197 6.17 -6.99 18.46
C GLY A 197 6.08 -5.99 19.62
N PRO A 198 6.36 -4.71 19.31
CA PRO A 198 6.41 -3.62 20.29
C PRO A 198 5.06 -3.25 20.90
N TYR A 199 3.96 -3.61 20.25
CA TYR A 199 2.60 -3.30 20.72
C TYR A 199 1.71 -4.53 20.77
N LEU A 200 0.82 -4.53 21.76
CA LEU A 200 -0.19 -5.56 22.00
C LEU A 200 -1.56 -5.00 21.62
N LEU A 201 -2.30 -5.71 20.79
CA LEU A 201 -3.69 -5.37 20.50
C LEU A 201 -4.53 -5.51 21.78
N THR A 202 -5.23 -4.46 22.18
CA THR A 202 -6.16 -4.49 23.31
C THR A 202 -7.61 -4.58 22.87
N LYS A 203 -7.93 -3.98 21.71
CA LYS A 203 -9.28 -4.02 21.13
C LYS A 203 -9.24 -3.74 19.63
N TRP A 204 -10.01 -4.51 18.90
CA TRP A 204 -10.39 -4.18 17.53
C TRP A 204 -11.89 -3.94 17.46
N SER A 205 -12.30 -2.70 17.28
CA SER A 205 -13.67 -2.33 16.97
C SER A 205 -13.79 -2.19 15.46
N LYS A 206 -14.33 -3.21 14.79
CA LYS A 206 -14.46 -3.25 13.32
C LYS A 206 -15.18 -2.00 12.79
N GLY A 207 -14.61 -1.39 11.75
CA GLY A 207 -15.10 -0.16 11.15
C GLY A 207 -14.81 1.13 11.94
N GLU A 208 -14.22 1.03 13.15
CA GLU A 208 -13.97 2.18 14.01
C GLU A 208 -12.48 2.39 14.33
N LYS A 209 -11.85 1.40 14.98
CA LYS A 209 -10.47 1.55 15.46
C LYS A 209 -9.81 0.25 15.88
N LEU A 210 -8.47 0.26 15.84
CA LEU A 210 -7.60 -0.67 16.52
C LEU A 210 -6.91 0.06 17.68
N SER A 211 -6.95 -0.51 18.88
CA SER A 211 -6.34 0.05 20.08
C SER A 211 -5.21 -0.87 20.56
N PHE A 212 -4.08 -0.27 20.86
CA PHE A 212 -2.87 -0.98 21.26
C PHE A 212 -2.33 -0.41 22.58
N ARG A 213 -1.66 -1.26 23.33
CA ARG A 213 -0.78 -0.85 24.44
C ARG A 213 0.66 -1.27 24.18
N ALA A 214 1.60 -0.51 24.68
CA ALA A 214 3.02 -0.89 24.62
C ALA A 214 3.26 -2.27 25.24
N ASN A 215 4.11 -3.07 24.61
CA ASN A 215 4.63 -4.31 25.17
C ASN A 215 5.77 -3.96 26.13
N PRO A 216 5.61 -4.14 27.47
CA PRO A 216 6.66 -3.81 28.41
C PRO A 216 7.88 -4.74 28.32
N ASP A 217 7.66 -5.95 27.79
CA ASP A 217 8.67 -7.00 27.65
C ASP A 217 9.19 -7.13 26.22
N TYR A 218 9.00 -6.08 25.39
CA TYR A 218 9.49 -6.08 24.01
C TYR A 218 11.02 -6.23 23.98
N TRP A 219 11.51 -7.19 23.23
CA TRP A 219 12.94 -7.51 23.14
C TRP A 219 13.79 -6.33 22.62
N GLY A 220 13.21 -5.44 21.81
CA GLY A 220 13.85 -4.22 21.30
C GLY A 220 13.76 -3.03 22.26
N GLY A 221 13.17 -3.21 23.46
CA GLY A 221 12.95 -2.15 24.45
C GLY A 221 11.51 -1.66 24.49
N ALA A 222 10.98 -1.42 25.69
CA ALA A 222 9.59 -1.02 25.89
C ALA A 222 9.28 0.35 25.26
N PRO A 223 8.25 0.48 24.37
CA PRO A 223 7.85 1.76 23.80
C PRO A 223 7.52 2.82 24.85
N LYS A 224 7.89 4.08 24.58
CA LYS A 224 7.57 5.21 25.47
C LYS A 224 6.15 5.73 25.25
N VAL A 225 5.63 5.62 24.02
CA VAL A 225 4.20 5.82 23.74
C VAL A 225 3.44 4.61 24.27
N LYS A 226 2.75 4.77 25.39
CA LYS A 226 2.12 3.64 26.11
C LYS A 226 0.81 3.17 25.49
N LYS A 227 0.09 4.07 24.82
CA LYS A 227 -1.17 3.77 24.14
C LYS A 227 -1.12 4.31 22.72
N PHE A 228 -1.38 3.44 21.76
CA PHE A 228 -1.42 3.77 20.34
C PHE A 228 -2.78 3.34 19.79
N THR A 229 -3.50 4.26 19.13
CA THR A 229 -4.80 3.96 18.52
C THR A 229 -4.79 4.38 17.06
N MET A 230 -5.23 3.48 16.21
CA MET A 230 -5.49 3.74 14.79
C MET A 230 -7.01 3.86 14.59
N ALA A 231 -7.50 5.07 14.35
CA ALA A 231 -8.90 5.34 14.03
C ALA A 231 -9.13 5.15 12.52
N ILE A 232 -10.10 4.30 12.17
CA ILE A 232 -10.42 3.97 10.77
C ILE A 232 -11.39 5.04 10.26
N ILE A 233 -10.91 5.89 9.34
CA ILE A 233 -11.67 7.01 8.79
C ILE A 233 -11.37 7.04 7.29
N LYS A 234 -12.26 6.47 6.47
CA LYS A 234 -12.05 6.32 5.02
C LYS A 234 -12.11 7.64 4.27
N ASP A 235 -12.96 8.55 4.71
CA ASP A 235 -13.15 9.87 4.09
C ASP A 235 -12.07 10.86 4.50
N ASP A 236 -11.39 11.45 3.53
CA ASP A 236 -10.26 12.36 3.72
C ASP A 236 -10.65 13.67 4.41
N ASP A 237 -11.81 14.26 4.06
CA ASP A 237 -12.30 15.52 4.65
C ASP A 237 -12.70 15.32 6.11
N VAL A 238 -13.32 14.17 6.43
CA VAL A 238 -13.65 13.78 7.81
C VAL A 238 -12.35 13.58 8.61
N ARG A 239 -11.33 12.94 8.02
CA ARG A 239 -10.02 12.73 8.66
C ARG A 239 -9.34 14.07 8.96
N ALA A 240 -9.33 14.99 7.98
CA ALA A 240 -8.78 16.34 8.15
C ALA A 240 -9.56 17.15 9.22
N THR A 241 -10.89 17.02 9.25
CA THR A 241 -11.73 17.71 10.24
C THR A 241 -11.47 17.21 11.66
N ARG A 242 -11.39 15.91 11.88
CA ARG A 242 -11.06 15.32 13.19
C ARG A 242 -9.63 15.66 13.64
N LEU A 243 -8.70 15.82 12.71
CA LEU A 243 -7.36 16.28 13.03
C LEU A 243 -7.39 17.78 13.48
N ARG A 244 -8.16 18.64 12.79
CA ARG A 244 -8.33 20.06 13.19
C ARG A 244 -9.01 20.23 14.55
N SER A 245 -10.00 19.40 14.86
CA SER A 245 -10.68 19.43 16.17
C SER A 245 -9.82 18.91 17.31
N GLY A 246 -8.66 18.30 17.01
CA GLY A 246 -7.77 17.75 18.03
C GLY A 246 -8.15 16.34 18.49
N GLU A 247 -9.17 15.71 17.89
CA GLU A 247 -9.56 14.33 18.15
C GLU A 247 -8.48 13.32 17.69
N LEU A 248 -7.76 13.68 16.62
CA LEU A 248 -6.59 12.94 16.14
C LEU A 248 -5.29 13.68 16.47
N ASP A 249 -4.23 12.93 16.68
CA ASP A 249 -2.87 13.43 16.82
C ASP A 249 -2.07 13.39 15.52
N GLY A 250 -2.54 12.61 14.56
CA GLY A 250 -1.95 12.51 13.23
C GLY A 250 -2.90 11.86 12.22
N ALA A 251 -2.70 12.16 10.95
CA ALA A 251 -3.44 11.55 9.85
C ALA A 251 -2.64 11.58 8.55
N ILE A 252 -2.85 10.58 7.69
CA ILE A 252 -2.50 10.64 6.28
C ILE A 252 -3.55 11.48 5.57
N LEU A 253 -3.12 12.46 4.77
CA LEU A 253 -4.01 13.36 4.03
C LEU A 253 -3.52 13.58 2.60
N PRO A 254 -4.42 13.71 1.62
CA PRO A 254 -4.04 14.13 0.29
C PRO A 254 -3.46 15.56 0.30
N PRO A 255 -2.62 15.91 -0.69
CA PRO A 255 -1.86 17.16 -0.70
C PRO A 255 -2.69 18.43 -0.53
N ASN A 256 -3.87 18.50 -1.13
CA ASN A 256 -4.77 19.64 -1.04
C ASN A 256 -5.29 19.88 0.40
N LEU A 257 -5.53 18.83 1.16
CA LEU A 257 -5.99 18.90 2.55
C LEU A 257 -4.83 19.13 3.52
N ALA A 258 -3.67 18.50 3.29
CA ALA A 258 -2.47 18.67 4.11
C ALA A 258 -1.99 20.13 4.15
N LYS A 259 -2.07 20.87 3.04
CA LYS A 259 -1.76 22.30 2.95
C LYS A 259 -2.54 23.18 3.95
N GLY A 260 -3.74 22.74 4.35
CA GLY A 260 -4.55 23.43 5.35
C GLY A 260 -3.98 23.40 6.78
N PHE A 261 -2.88 22.68 7.02
CA PHE A 261 -2.19 22.58 8.31
C PHE A 261 -0.84 23.32 8.27
N ALA A 262 -0.87 24.61 7.93
CA ALA A 262 0.33 25.43 7.80
C ALA A 262 1.09 25.60 9.13
N ARG A 263 2.33 26.09 9.04
CA ARG A 263 3.18 26.43 10.20
C ARG A 263 2.43 27.30 11.20
N GLY A 264 2.50 26.95 12.47
CA GLY A 264 1.83 27.68 13.57
C GLY A 264 0.58 27.00 14.12
N SER A 265 0.08 25.93 13.49
CA SER A 265 -1.07 25.14 13.97
C SER A 265 -0.73 24.15 15.10
N GLY A 266 0.53 24.05 15.55
CA GLY A 266 1.00 22.98 16.43
C GLY A 266 1.11 21.61 15.72
N MET A 267 0.97 21.61 14.40
CA MET A 267 1.11 20.45 13.54
C MET A 267 2.39 20.52 12.70
N ARG A 268 2.87 19.36 12.30
CA ARG A 268 3.99 19.20 11.37
C ARG A 268 3.60 18.25 10.26
N THR A 269 3.91 18.61 9.01
CA THR A 269 3.73 17.75 7.86
C THR A 269 5.02 16.99 7.58
N TYR A 270 4.89 15.67 7.40
CA TYR A 270 5.94 14.76 6.98
C TYR A 270 5.57 14.24 5.59
N ALA A 271 6.44 14.45 4.62
CA ALA A 271 6.32 13.84 3.30
C ALA A 271 7.14 12.55 3.29
N ALA A 272 6.48 11.44 3.05
CA ALA A 272 7.15 10.16 2.80
C ALA A 272 7.35 10.00 1.29
N THR A 273 8.60 9.85 0.88
CA THR A 273 8.93 9.48 -0.50
C THR A 273 8.42 8.06 -0.76
N THR A 274 7.78 7.85 -1.91
CA THR A 274 7.22 6.55 -2.21
C THR A 274 7.65 6.00 -3.56
N TYR A 275 7.41 4.71 -3.77
CA TYR A 275 7.38 4.05 -5.07
C TYR A 275 5.95 3.98 -5.63
N ASP A 276 4.95 4.47 -4.90
CA ASP A 276 3.55 4.48 -5.33
C ASP A 276 3.35 5.29 -6.60
N TYR A 277 3.13 4.60 -7.72
CA TYR A 277 2.83 5.25 -8.99
C TYR A 277 1.37 5.14 -9.37
N ARG A 278 0.94 6.08 -10.23
CA ARG A 278 -0.29 5.96 -11.01
C ARG A 278 0.07 5.68 -12.47
N THR A 279 -0.62 4.71 -13.05
CA THR A 279 -0.39 4.26 -14.43
C THR A 279 -1.70 3.91 -15.11
N VAL A 280 -1.74 4.06 -16.44
CA VAL A 280 -2.82 3.57 -17.28
C VAL A 280 -2.38 2.28 -17.95
N THR A 281 -3.12 1.20 -17.74
CA THR A 281 -2.92 -0.06 -18.46
C THR A 281 -3.36 0.09 -19.92
N LEU A 282 -2.61 -0.47 -20.85
CA LEU A 282 -2.92 -0.43 -22.28
C LEU A 282 -3.05 -1.88 -22.79
N PRO A 283 -4.24 -2.51 -22.59
CA PRO A 283 -4.42 -3.94 -22.84
C PRO A 283 -4.18 -4.30 -24.29
N THR A 284 -3.28 -5.25 -24.52
CA THR A 284 -2.85 -5.67 -25.86
C THR A 284 -3.97 -6.32 -26.69
N HIS A 285 -5.03 -6.79 -26.04
CA HIS A 285 -6.21 -7.38 -26.68
C HIS A 285 -7.22 -6.33 -27.19
N ASN A 286 -7.10 -5.07 -26.78
CA ASN A 286 -7.93 -3.99 -27.30
C ASN A 286 -7.42 -3.56 -28.69
N LYS A 287 -8.31 -3.41 -29.67
CA LYS A 287 -7.93 -3.05 -31.06
C LYS A 287 -7.23 -1.71 -31.17
N VAL A 288 -7.50 -0.76 -30.27
CA VAL A 288 -6.91 0.59 -30.27
C VAL A 288 -5.78 0.68 -29.24
N ALA A 289 -6.04 0.41 -27.97
CA ALA A 289 -5.02 0.45 -26.93
C ALA A 289 -3.91 -0.59 -27.16
N GLY A 290 -4.18 -1.68 -27.89
CA GLY A 290 -3.20 -2.69 -28.28
C GLY A 290 -2.30 -2.28 -29.47
N ASP A 291 -2.63 -1.24 -30.23
CA ASP A 291 -1.75 -0.73 -31.31
C ASP A 291 -0.53 -0.03 -30.72
N THR A 292 0.67 -0.49 -31.09
CA THR A 292 1.94 0.03 -30.54
C THR A 292 2.13 1.53 -30.82
N ALA A 293 1.65 2.03 -31.95
CA ALA A 293 1.76 3.47 -32.27
C ALA A 293 0.84 4.30 -31.35
N ILE A 294 -0.37 3.81 -31.06
CA ILE A 294 -1.27 4.45 -30.09
C ILE A 294 -0.60 4.49 -28.71
N ARG A 295 -0.03 3.36 -28.25
CA ARG A 295 0.64 3.30 -26.93
C ARG A 295 1.83 4.25 -26.84
N ARG A 296 2.68 4.27 -27.88
CA ARG A 296 3.83 5.19 -27.95
C ARG A 296 3.40 6.66 -28.03
N ALA A 297 2.37 6.96 -28.81
CA ALA A 297 1.85 8.32 -28.92
C ALA A 297 1.27 8.81 -27.59
N LEU A 298 0.51 7.97 -26.87
CA LEU A 298 -0.01 8.29 -25.55
C LEU A 298 1.13 8.54 -24.55
N ASP A 299 2.19 7.74 -24.57
CA ASP A 299 3.31 7.87 -23.64
C ASP A 299 4.07 9.20 -23.77
N VAL A 300 4.15 9.79 -24.99
CA VAL A 300 4.77 11.11 -25.21
C VAL A 300 3.76 12.27 -25.21
N ALA A 301 2.45 12.00 -25.39
CA ALA A 301 1.41 13.03 -25.37
C ALA A 301 1.07 13.53 -23.95
N VAL A 302 1.38 12.75 -22.92
CA VAL A 302 0.98 13.04 -21.53
C VAL A 302 1.92 14.04 -20.88
N ASP A 303 1.35 15.12 -20.33
CA ASP A 303 2.08 16.11 -19.54
C ASP A 303 2.14 15.70 -18.07
N ARG A 304 3.09 14.84 -17.74
CA ARG A 304 3.33 14.31 -16.39
C ARG A 304 3.67 15.43 -15.38
N ARG A 305 4.39 16.46 -15.85
CA ARG A 305 4.77 17.58 -14.99
C ARG A 305 3.54 18.40 -14.58
N ALA A 306 2.67 18.70 -15.54
CA ALA A 306 1.41 19.37 -15.25
C ALA A 306 0.53 18.56 -14.28
N MET A 307 0.53 17.23 -14.39
CA MET A 307 -0.18 16.36 -13.42
C MET A 307 0.41 16.48 -12.01
N VAL A 308 1.74 16.43 -11.86
CA VAL A 308 2.39 16.64 -10.55
C VAL A 308 2.02 18.01 -9.98
N ASP A 309 2.10 19.07 -10.79
CA ASP A 309 1.86 20.44 -10.31
C ASP A 309 0.39 20.69 -9.97
N SER A 310 -0.56 20.20 -10.80
CA SER A 310 -1.99 20.51 -10.65
C SER A 310 -2.76 19.50 -9.78
N ILE A 311 -2.45 18.21 -9.86
CA ILE A 311 -3.16 17.16 -9.12
C ILE A 311 -2.49 16.91 -7.77
N LEU A 312 -1.14 16.76 -7.78
CA LEU A 312 -0.37 16.47 -6.57
C LEU A 312 0.11 17.73 -5.84
N ASN A 313 -0.17 18.92 -6.35
CA ASN A 313 0.31 20.18 -5.77
C ASN A 313 1.85 20.25 -5.58
N GLY A 314 2.60 19.55 -6.42
CA GLY A 314 4.05 19.43 -6.34
C GLY A 314 4.55 18.29 -5.45
N GLU A 315 3.66 17.57 -4.77
CA GLU A 315 4.01 16.48 -3.84
C GLU A 315 4.07 15.14 -4.62
N GLY A 316 5.20 14.93 -5.29
CA GLY A 316 5.43 13.75 -6.13
C GLY A 316 6.36 14.04 -7.28
N ARG A 317 6.48 13.08 -8.18
CA ARG A 317 7.41 13.11 -9.31
C ARG A 317 6.75 12.57 -10.59
N PRO A 318 7.16 13.05 -11.80
CA PRO A 318 6.80 12.37 -13.05
C PRO A 318 7.25 10.91 -13.04
N ALA A 319 6.38 9.99 -13.44
CA ALA A 319 6.72 8.58 -13.56
C ALA A 319 6.91 8.19 -15.04
N TYR A 320 8.02 7.52 -15.34
CA TYR A 320 8.36 7.04 -16.68
C TYR A 320 8.41 5.51 -16.77
N GLY A 321 8.22 4.87 -15.64
CA GLY A 321 8.23 3.45 -15.43
C GLY A 321 7.88 3.15 -13.97
N PRO A 322 7.96 1.89 -13.55
CA PRO A 322 7.69 1.49 -12.17
C PRO A 322 8.78 1.95 -11.18
N VAL A 323 9.96 2.35 -11.69
CA VAL A 323 11.10 2.76 -10.88
C VAL A 323 11.21 4.29 -10.87
N PRO A 324 11.22 4.95 -9.69
CA PRO A 324 11.43 6.39 -9.58
C PRO A 324 12.79 6.85 -10.10
N THR A 325 12.86 8.07 -10.61
CA THR A 325 14.06 8.64 -11.24
C THR A 325 15.26 8.81 -10.31
N ASP A 326 15.03 8.85 -9.01
CA ASP A 326 16.03 8.95 -7.95
C ASP A 326 16.49 7.58 -7.39
N SER A 327 15.90 6.48 -7.88
CA SER A 327 16.32 5.12 -7.51
C SER A 327 17.62 4.71 -8.23
N GLU A 328 18.47 3.96 -7.54
CA GLU A 328 19.66 3.33 -8.15
C GLU A 328 19.30 2.36 -9.30
N TRP A 329 18.08 1.85 -9.30
CA TRP A 329 17.55 0.95 -10.34
C TRP A 329 16.99 1.69 -11.57
N PHE A 330 16.90 3.03 -11.53
CA PHE A 330 16.40 3.79 -12.67
C PHE A 330 17.36 3.77 -13.85
N THR A 331 16.82 3.66 -15.06
CA THR A 331 17.60 3.68 -16.32
C THR A 331 17.56 5.07 -16.93
N LYS A 332 18.66 5.81 -16.80
CA LYS A 332 18.79 7.14 -17.42
C LYS A 332 18.56 7.07 -18.93
N GLY A 333 17.86 8.07 -19.46
CA GLY A 333 17.49 8.17 -20.88
C GLY A 333 16.23 7.38 -21.25
N THR A 334 15.46 6.92 -20.23
CA THR A 334 14.10 6.37 -20.42
C THR A 334 13.01 7.38 -20.05
N GLU A 335 13.37 8.60 -19.69
CA GLU A 335 12.45 9.71 -19.49
C GLU A 335 11.79 10.12 -20.80
N ARG A 336 10.53 10.53 -20.76
CA ARG A 336 9.77 11.05 -21.91
C ARG A 336 9.40 12.50 -21.67
N THR A 337 9.79 13.34 -22.61
CA THR A 337 9.32 14.73 -22.62
C THR A 337 7.91 14.77 -23.23
N HIS A 338 7.02 15.57 -22.65
CA HIS A 338 5.73 15.86 -23.25
C HIS A 338 5.91 16.52 -24.61
N ASP A 339 5.44 15.87 -25.69
CA ASP A 339 5.56 16.35 -27.06
C ASP A 339 4.36 15.90 -27.91
N LEU A 340 3.39 16.79 -28.03
CA LEU A 340 2.19 16.55 -28.84
C LEU A 340 2.49 16.47 -30.34
N ALA A 341 3.55 17.15 -30.82
CA ALA A 341 3.92 17.09 -32.23
C ALA A 341 4.52 15.71 -32.55
N ALA A 342 5.40 15.22 -31.70
CA ALA A 342 5.94 13.87 -31.81
C ALA A 342 4.83 12.80 -31.69
N ALA A 343 3.86 12.95 -30.79
CA ALA A 343 2.74 12.03 -30.65
C ALA A 343 1.92 11.95 -31.95
N LYS A 344 1.58 13.11 -32.55
CA LYS A 344 0.84 13.18 -33.81
C LYS A 344 1.64 12.56 -34.94
N LYS A 345 2.94 12.82 -35.01
CA LYS A 345 3.84 12.25 -36.05
C LYS A 345 3.88 10.72 -35.97
N ILE A 346 4.00 10.16 -34.76
CA ILE A 346 3.95 8.69 -34.55
C ILE A 346 2.65 8.11 -35.12
N LEU A 347 1.53 8.76 -34.84
CA LEU A 347 0.22 8.32 -35.35
C LEU A 347 0.08 8.46 -36.85
N ASP A 348 0.58 9.57 -37.46
CA ASP A 348 0.56 9.81 -38.90
C ASP A 348 1.38 8.75 -39.65
N GLU A 349 2.60 8.45 -39.17
CA GLU A 349 3.49 7.43 -39.74
C GLU A 349 2.88 6.02 -39.64
N ALA A 350 2.08 5.76 -38.62
CA ALA A 350 1.37 4.49 -38.44
C ALA A 350 0.03 4.40 -39.21
N GLY A 351 -0.35 5.44 -39.95
CA GLY A 351 -1.57 5.45 -40.77
C GLY A 351 -2.85 5.86 -40.01
N TRP A 352 -2.74 6.36 -38.79
CA TRP A 352 -3.84 6.95 -38.04
C TRP A 352 -4.12 8.38 -38.50
N LYS A 353 -5.14 8.59 -39.33
CA LYS A 353 -5.47 9.88 -39.96
C LYS A 353 -6.51 10.67 -39.18
N PRO A 354 -6.38 11.99 -39.01
CA PRO A 354 -7.36 12.84 -38.35
C PRO A 354 -8.75 12.76 -39.00
N GLY A 355 -9.79 12.53 -38.22
CA GLY A 355 -11.18 12.65 -38.62
C GLY A 355 -11.69 14.10 -38.59
N LYS A 356 -12.94 14.33 -39.02
CA LYS A 356 -13.57 15.67 -39.03
C LYS A 356 -13.71 16.30 -37.65
N ASP A 357 -13.83 15.47 -36.60
CA ASP A 357 -13.93 15.87 -35.21
C ASP A 357 -12.58 15.87 -34.46
N GLY A 358 -11.47 15.72 -35.20
CA GLY A 358 -10.12 15.69 -34.70
C GLY A 358 -9.69 14.33 -34.14
N ILE A 359 -10.59 13.36 -33.99
CA ILE A 359 -10.23 12.01 -33.55
C ILE A 359 -9.78 11.17 -34.75
N ARG A 360 -8.68 10.47 -34.58
CA ARG A 360 -8.03 9.70 -35.63
C ARG A 360 -8.76 8.40 -35.95
N THR A 361 -8.58 7.94 -37.17
CA THR A 361 -9.09 6.65 -37.66
C THR A 361 -8.03 5.94 -38.50
N LYS A 362 -8.02 4.60 -38.43
CA LYS A 362 -7.18 3.72 -39.24
C LYS A 362 -7.99 2.49 -39.63
N ASP A 363 -8.05 2.17 -40.91
CA ASP A 363 -8.79 1.01 -41.46
C ASP A 363 -10.26 0.93 -40.96
N GLY A 364 -10.91 2.08 -40.88
CA GLY A 364 -12.29 2.21 -40.37
C GLY A 364 -12.42 2.14 -38.84
N VAL A 365 -11.35 1.87 -38.13
CA VAL A 365 -11.35 1.85 -36.66
C VAL A 365 -11.07 3.25 -36.12
N ARG A 366 -11.95 3.76 -35.26
CA ARG A 366 -11.78 5.03 -34.57
C ARG A 366 -10.80 4.87 -33.39
N ALA A 367 -9.88 5.80 -33.19
CA ALA A 367 -8.96 5.84 -32.08
C ALA A 367 -9.72 6.20 -30.76
N ALA A 368 -10.47 5.24 -30.24
CA ALA A 368 -11.29 5.44 -29.05
C ALA A 368 -11.35 4.17 -28.20
N PHE A 369 -11.26 4.33 -26.86
CA PHE A 369 -11.41 3.25 -25.88
C PHE A 369 -11.79 3.79 -24.49
N PRO A 370 -12.42 2.97 -23.61
CA PRO A 370 -12.72 3.36 -22.24
C PRO A 370 -11.49 3.26 -21.33
N LEU A 371 -11.46 4.12 -20.30
CA LEU A 371 -10.51 4.09 -19.18
C LEU A 371 -11.29 4.05 -17.88
N TRP A 372 -11.18 2.93 -17.18
CA TRP A 372 -11.82 2.72 -15.90
C TRP A 372 -10.95 3.20 -14.73
N TYR A 373 -11.57 3.74 -13.70
CA TYR A 373 -10.93 4.08 -12.43
C TYR A 373 -11.81 3.69 -11.24
N LEU A 374 -11.21 3.47 -10.07
CA LEU A 374 -11.93 3.07 -8.87
C LEU A 374 -12.87 4.19 -8.40
N THR A 375 -14.15 3.85 -8.23
CA THR A 375 -15.16 4.79 -7.72
C THR A 375 -14.80 5.28 -6.32
N GLY A 376 -15.02 6.57 -6.06
CA GLY A 376 -14.67 7.20 -4.78
C GLY A 376 -13.20 7.60 -4.63
N ASP A 377 -12.32 7.20 -5.56
CA ASP A 377 -10.92 7.62 -5.58
C ASP A 377 -10.76 8.88 -6.44
N LYS A 378 -10.79 10.03 -5.76
CA LYS A 378 -10.66 11.35 -6.41
C LYS A 378 -9.33 11.51 -7.14
N LEU A 379 -8.26 10.99 -6.57
CA LEU A 379 -6.92 11.10 -7.16
C LEU A 379 -6.83 10.32 -8.47
N ARG A 380 -7.36 9.08 -8.52
CA ARG A 380 -7.44 8.32 -9.77
C ARG A 380 -8.36 8.99 -10.79
N GLN A 381 -9.49 9.56 -10.35
CA GLN A 381 -10.38 10.31 -11.23
C GLN A 381 -9.67 11.48 -11.91
N ASP A 382 -8.94 12.31 -11.14
CA ASP A 382 -8.26 13.49 -11.68
C ASP A 382 -7.16 13.11 -12.68
N HIS A 383 -6.39 12.05 -12.39
CA HIS A 383 -5.41 11.51 -13.34
C HIS A 383 -6.08 10.97 -14.63
N ALA A 384 -7.20 10.26 -14.51
CA ALA A 384 -7.92 9.73 -15.68
C ALA A 384 -8.43 10.85 -16.58
N LEU A 385 -9.01 11.91 -16.01
CA LEU A 385 -9.50 13.08 -16.74
C LEU A 385 -8.35 13.85 -17.41
N ALA A 386 -7.24 14.06 -16.74
CA ALA A 386 -6.06 14.73 -17.30
C ALA A 386 -5.47 13.90 -18.45
N TYR A 387 -5.32 12.58 -18.26
CA TYR A 387 -4.86 11.67 -19.30
C TYR A 387 -5.76 11.68 -20.53
N ALA A 388 -7.08 11.60 -20.37
CA ALA A 388 -8.04 11.65 -21.46
C ALA A 388 -7.99 13.00 -22.21
N SER A 389 -7.79 14.11 -21.48
CA SER A 389 -7.60 15.44 -22.08
C SER A 389 -6.36 15.51 -22.97
N ASP A 390 -5.22 15.00 -22.51
CA ASP A 390 -3.98 15.00 -23.30
C ASP A 390 -4.08 14.05 -24.49
N ALA A 391 -4.66 12.87 -24.33
CA ALA A 391 -4.93 11.93 -25.41
C ALA A 391 -5.78 12.56 -26.52
N LYS A 392 -6.80 13.34 -26.16
CA LYS A 392 -7.68 14.05 -27.12
C LYS A 392 -6.89 15.05 -27.95
N LYS A 393 -5.92 15.78 -27.38
CA LYS A 393 -5.05 16.70 -28.10
C LYS A 393 -4.20 16.01 -29.19
N ALA A 394 -3.86 14.73 -28.96
CA ALA A 394 -3.18 13.88 -29.95
C ALA A 394 -4.14 13.24 -30.97
N GLY A 395 -5.45 13.33 -30.74
CA GLY A 395 -6.48 12.76 -31.62
C GLY A 395 -6.95 11.37 -31.19
N ILE A 396 -6.84 11.04 -29.92
CA ILE A 396 -7.31 9.78 -29.33
C ILE A 396 -8.42 10.10 -28.32
N ALA A 397 -9.60 9.51 -28.50
CA ALA A 397 -10.74 9.70 -27.58
C ALA A 397 -10.71 8.66 -26.48
N ILE A 398 -10.69 9.13 -25.23
CA ILE A 398 -10.78 8.25 -24.06
C ILE A 398 -12.01 8.65 -23.24
N THR A 399 -12.93 7.70 -23.05
CA THR A 399 -14.08 7.87 -22.16
C THR A 399 -13.71 7.36 -20.79
N THR A 400 -13.84 8.21 -19.77
CA THR A 400 -13.51 7.83 -18.39
C THR A 400 -14.73 7.28 -17.67
N GLU A 401 -14.59 6.11 -17.04
CA GLU A 401 -15.66 5.36 -16.38
C GLU A 401 -15.25 5.03 -14.95
N ALA A 402 -16.19 5.17 -14.00
CA ALA A 402 -15.97 4.80 -12.60
C ALA A 402 -16.60 3.44 -12.29
N GLY A 403 -15.90 2.58 -11.52
CA GLY A 403 -16.40 1.27 -11.12
C GLY A 403 -15.76 0.78 -9.83
N THR A 404 -16.39 -0.21 -9.17
CA THR A 404 -15.73 -1.02 -8.14
C THR A 404 -14.82 -2.07 -8.79
N TRP A 405 -13.95 -2.71 -8.01
CA TRP A 405 -13.07 -3.75 -8.57
C TRP A 405 -13.86 -4.92 -9.17
N GLU A 406 -15.00 -5.30 -8.60
CA GLU A 406 -15.87 -6.35 -9.15
C GLU A 406 -16.40 -6.01 -10.55
N VAL A 407 -16.54 -4.71 -10.86
CA VAL A 407 -16.95 -4.22 -12.19
C VAL A 407 -15.75 -4.11 -13.14
N ILE A 408 -14.60 -3.67 -12.64
CA ILE A 408 -13.39 -3.38 -13.44
C ILE A 408 -12.64 -4.65 -13.81
N GLU A 409 -12.43 -5.56 -12.85
CA GLU A 409 -11.57 -6.74 -13.02
C GLU A 409 -11.94 -7.62 -14.22
N PRO A 410 -13.23 -7.96 -14.46
CA PRO A 410 -13.61 -8.73 -15.64
C PRO A 410 -13.35 -8.02 -16.98
N ARG A 411 -13.11 -6.70 -16.97
CA ARG A 411 -12.89 -5.87 -18.15
C ARG A 411 -11.43 -5.62 -18.48
N MET A 412 -10.51 -5.84 -17.54
CA MET A 412 -9.09 -5.50 -17.67
C MET A 412 -8.41 -6.06 -18.92
N LYS A 413 -8.90 -7.18 -19.46
CA LYS A 413 -8.38 -7.76 -20.70
C LYS A 413 -8.63 -6.88 -21.92
N GLN A 414 -9.70 -6.08 -21.94
CA GLN A 414 -10.15 -5.30 -23.09
C GLN A 414 -10.11 -3.79 -22.85
N ASP A 415 -10.32 -3.36 -21.63
CA ASP A 415 -10.47 -1.96 -21.28
C ASP A 415 -9.24 -1.48 -20.49
N ALA A 416 -8.85 -0.21 -20.75
CA ALA A 416 -7.79 0.41 -19.97
C ALA A 416 -8.25 0.68 -18.53
N VAL A 417 -7.32 0.60 -17.61
CA VAL A 417 -7.57 0.85 -16.18
C VAL A 417 -6.51 1.81 -15.62
N LEU A 418 -6.96 2.79 -14.85
CA LEU A 418 -6.06 3.61 -14.03
C LEU A 418 -5.73 2.85 -12.76
N ALA A 419 -4.57 2.25 -12.75
CA ALA A 419 -4.04 1.44 -11.67
C ALA A 419 -2.97 2.17 -10.85
N GLY A 420 -2.56 1.57 -9.76
CA GLY A 420 -1.40 1.95 -8.96
C GLY A 420 -0.55 0.73 -8.66
N GLY A 421 0.67 0.97 -8.26
CA GLY A 421 1.62 -0.07 -7.86
C GLY A 421 2.91 0.54 -7.35
N GLY A 422 3.90 -0.28 -7.09
CA GLY A 422 5.24 0.15 -6.68
C GLY A 422 5.73 -0.47 -5.38
N SER A 423 6.96 -0.94 -5.40
CA SER A 423 7.66 -1.49 -4.23
C SER A 423 9.09 -0.97 -4.18
N PRO A 424 9.52 -0.38 -3.05
CA PRO A 424 10.87 0.14 -2.90
C PRO A 424 11.91 -0.94 -2.53
N ALA A 425 11.48 -2.10 -2.05
CA ALA A 425 12.39 -3.09 -1.49
C ALA A 425 13.30 -3.72 -2.55
N ASP A 426 12.73 -4.13 -3.68
CA ASP A 426 13.47 -4.70 -4.81
C ASP A 426 12.68 -4.54 -6.11
N PRO A 427 13.31 -4.26 -7.27
CA PRO A 427 12.61 -4.15 -8.55
C PRO A 427 11.81 -5.39 -8.95
N ASP A 428 12.21 -6.57 -8.51
CA ASP A 428 11.50 -7.82 -8.78
C ASP A 428 10.06 -7.81 -8.24
N PHE A 429 9.85 -7.21 -7.07
CA PHE A 429 8.57 -7.24 -6.37
C PHE A 429 7.43 -6.54 -7.11
N ASP A 430 7.78 -5.58 -7.95
CA ASP A 430 6.82 -4.87 -8.77
C ASP A 430 6.91 -5.26 -10.26
N GLN A 431 8.11 -5.20 -10.86
CA GLN A 431 8.26 -5.40 -12.29
C GLN A 431 7.93 -6.81 -12.76
N TYR A 432 8.20 -7.83 -11.94
CA TYR A 432 7.88 -9.21 -12.31
C TYR A 432 6.37 -9.45 -12.39
N THR A 433 5.63 -9.02 -11.37
CA THR A 433 4.17 -9.16 -11.35
C THR A 433 3.49 -8.28 -12.38
N LEU A 434 4.03 -7.07 -12.62
CA LEU A 434 3.49 -6.11 -13.56
C LEU A 434 3.66 -6.54 -15.04
N LEU A 435 4.80 -7.21 -15.39
CA LEU A 435 5.23 -7.33 -16.79
C LEU A 435 5.42 -8.78 -17.27
N LYS A 436 5.52 -9.76 -16.38
CA LYS A 436 5.72 -11.15 -16.78
C LYS A 436 4.53 -11.67 -17.57
N SER A 437 4.77 -12.09 -18.84
CA SER A 437 3.71 -12.48 -19.76
C SER A 437 2.88 -13.67 -19.25
N SER A 438 3.53 -14.65 -18.57
CA SER A 438 2.85 -15.82 -18.01
C SER A 438 1.92 -15.52 -16.84
N LEU A 439 1.97 -14.32 -16.27
CA LEU A 439 1.09 -13.89 -15.18
C LEU A 439 -0.14 -13.10 -15.67
N ALA A 440 -0.29 -12.90 -16.98
CA ALA A 440 -1.43 -12.20 -17.55
C ALA A 440 -2.76 -12.92 -17.23
N GLY A 441 -3.69 -12.21 -16.56
CA GLY A 441 -4.99 -12.76 -16.17
C GLY A 441 -5.00 -13.46 -14.82
N ASP A 442 -3.89 -13.43 -14.08
CA ASP A 442 -3.82 -13.88 -12.68
C ASP A 442 -4.05 -12.68 -11.74
N GLY A 443 -5.30 -12.43 -11.40
CA GLY A 443 -5.72 -11.30 -10.57
C GLY A 443 -5.24 -9.96 -11.14
N PHE A 444 -4.53 -9.19 -10.32
CA PHE A 444 -3.97 -7.88 -10.71
C PHE A 444 -2.57 -7.97 -11.34
N ASN A 445 -2.05 -9.17 -11.57
CA ASN A 445 -0.77 -9.34 -12.25
C ASN A 445 -0.94 -9.05 -13.75
N ASN A 446 0.06 -8.39 -14.34
CA ASN A 446 0.11 -8.05 -15.77
C ASN A 446 -1.25 -7.66 -16.39
N MET A 447 -1.92 -6.68 -15.77
CA MET A 447 -3.26 -6.21 -16.16
C MET A 447 -3.35 -5.73 -17.62
N ALA A 448 -2.23 -5.41 -18.25
CA ALA A 448 -2.18 -5.00 -19.66
C ALA A 448 -2.12 -6.17 -20.62
N TRP A 449 -2.04 -7.41 -20.16
CA TRP A 449 -1.71 -8.58 -21.01
C TRP A 449 -0.47 -8.29 -21.86
N TYR A 450 0.51 -7.63 -21.26
CA TYR A 450 1.76 -7.28 -21.91
C TYR A 450 2.56 -8.54 -22.21
N ASP A 451 3.00 -8.70 -23.46
CA ASP A 451 3.81 -9.80 -23.92
C ASP A 451 5.04 -9.25 -24.65
N ASN A 452 6.21 -9.48 -24.07
CA ASN A 452 7.49 -9.11 -24.66
C ASN A 452 8.57 -10.10 -24.18
N LYS A 453 9.02 -10.93 -25.10
CA LYS A 453 10.01 -11.98 -24.82
C LYS A 453 11.32 -11.44 -24.24
N ALA A 454 11.79 -10.27 -24.68
CA ALA A 454 13.01 -9.65 -24.16
C ALA A 454 12.83 -9.21 -22.71
N VAL A 455 11.64 -8.66 -22.37
CA VAL A 455 11.27 -8.32 -21.00
C VAL A 455 11.19 -9.58 -20.13
N ASP A 456 10.51 -10.63 -20.59
CA ASP A 456 10.41 -11.89 -19.85
C ASP A 456 11.78 -12.49 -19.51
N GLN A 457 12.70 -12.49 -20.48
CA GLN A 457 14.07 -12.98 -20.26
C GLN A 457 14.84 -12.09 -19.28
N ALA A 458 14.71 -10.79 -19.40
CA ALA A 458 15.37 -9.84 -18.49
C ALA A 458 14.83 -9.97 -17.06
N LEU A 459 13.53 -10.15 -16.88
CA LEU A 459 12.92 -10.38 -15.57
C LEU A 459 13.47 -11.65 -14.90
N GLU A 460 13.63 -12.75 -15.65
CA GLU A 460 14.23 -13.98 -15.12
C GLU A 460 15.69 -13.79 -14.68
N VAL A 461 16.49 -13.04 -15.45
CA VAL A 461 17.87 -12.70 -15.06
C VAL A 461 17.86 -11.82 -13.81
N GLY A 462 17.02 -10.78 -13.78
CA GLY A 462 16.87 -9.87 -12.63
C GLY A 462 16.49 -10.61 -11.35
N ARG A 463 15.59 -11.60 -11.46
CA ARG A 463 15.10 -12.40 -10.34
C ARG A 463 16.16 -13.39 -9.81
N ARG A 464 16.90 -14.05 -10.71
CA ARG A 464 17.73 -15.20 -10.36
C ARG A 464 19.21 -14.89 -10.14
N SER A 465 19.73 -13.79 -10.67
CA SER A 465 21.14 -13.46 -10.54
C SER A 465 21.46 -12.94 -9.14
N GLY A 466 22.51 -13.47 -8.50
CA GLY A 466 23.11 -12.89 -7.30
C GLY A 466 24.00 -11.67 -7.59
N ASP A 467 24.39 -11.47 -8.86
CA ASP A 467 25.23 -10.32 -9.27
C ASP A 467 24.39 -9.06 -9.49
N LYS A 468 24.62 -8.04 -8.67
CA LYS A 468 23.93 -6.75 -8.75
C LYS A 468 24.08 -6.07 -10.11
N ALA A 469 25.26 -6.17 -10.75
CA ALA A 469 25.49 -5.55 -12.05
C ALA A 469 24.68 -6.24 -13.16
N ALA A 470 24.62 -7.57 -13.16
CA ALA A 470 23.80 -8.35 -14.08
C ALA A 470 22.31 -8.05 -13.88
N ARG A 471 21.86 -7.94 -12.62
CA ARG A 471 20.48 -7.54 -12.29
C ARG A 471 20.16 -6.14 -12.81
N LYS A 472 21.08 -5.17 -12.58
CA LYS A 472 20.89 -3.79 -13.07
C LYS A 472 20.77 -3.75 -14.59
N ALA A 473 21.65 -4.46 -15.32
CA ALA A 473 21.59 -4.55 -16.77
C ALA A 473 20.28 -5.19 -17.27
N ALA A 474 19.76 -6.18 -16.55
CA ALA A 474 18.47 -6.81 -16.85
C ALA A 474 17.31 -5.82 -16.68
N TYR A 475 17.23 -5.11 -15.55
CA TYR A 475 16.19 -4.10 -15.34
C TYR A 475 16.35 -2.86 -16.24
N ASP A 476 17.57 -2.52 -16.67
CA ASP A 476 17.80 -1.53 -17.71
C ASP A 476 17.16 -1.97 -19.04
N THR A 477 17.28 -3.25 -19.37
CA THR A 477 16.63 -3.82 -20.56
C THR A 477 15.11 -3.71 -20.46
N VAL A 478 14.51 -4.08 -19.33
CA VAL A 478 13.07 -3.94 -19.10
C VAL A 478 12.61 -2.50 -19.33
N GLN A 479 13.26 -1.52 -18.73
CA GLN A 479 12.87 -0.11 -18.84
C GLN A 479 13.03 0.43 -20.28
N ARG A 480 14.09 0.03 -21.00
CA ARG A 480 14.29 0.41 -22.40
C ARG A 480 13.24 -0.23 -23.33
N GLU A 481 12.84 -1.47 -23.07
CA GLU A 481 11.78 -2.13 -23.84
C GLU A 481 10.42 -1.46 -23.60
N LEU A 482 10.13 -1.01 -22.39
CA LEU A 482 8.92 -0.22 -22.11
C LEU A 482 8.86 1.10 -22.86
N VAL A 483 10.02 1.74 -23.19
CA VAL A 483 10.05 2.91 -24.06
C VAL A 483 9.68 2.57 -25.50
N LYS A 484 10.16 1.43 -26.02
CA LYS A 484 9.92 1.00 -27.41
C LYS A 484 8.50 0.48 -27.62
N ASN A 485 7.99 -0.26 -26.65
CA ASN A 485 6.70 -0.93 -26.69
C ASN A 485 6.02 -0.85 -25.33
N PRO A 486 5.43 0.30 -24.98
CA PRO A 486 4.82 0.48 -23.65
C PRO A 486 3.55 -0.37 -23.49
N GLY A 487 3.48 -1.19 -22.45
CA GLY A 487 2.25 -1.86 -21.99
C GLY A 487 1.42 -0.97 -21.06
N TYR A 488 2.06 0.08 -20.54
CA TYR A 488 1.54 0.99 -19.54
C TYR A 488 1.99 2.41 -19.84
N THR A 489 1.14 3.40 -19.57
CA THR A 489 1.54 4.80 -19.49
C THR A 489 1.67 5.19 -18.02
N PHE A 490 2.90 5.25 -17.50
CA PHE A 490 3.16 5.74 -16.14
C PHE A 490 2.96 7.26 -16.11
N LEU A 491 2.31 7.76 -15.06
CA LEU A 491 1.90 9.16 -14.93
C LEU A 491 2.73 9.88 -13.86
N THR A 492 2.56 9.50 -12.61
CA THR A 492 3.21 10.13 -11.45
C THR A 492 3.62 9.09 -10.41
N HIS A 493 4.71 9.34 -9.70
CA HIS A 493 4.95 8.80 -8.35
C HIS A 493 4.42 9.80 -7.34
N ILE A 494 3.72 9.33 -6.32
CA ILE A 494 3.01 10.14 -5.33
C ILE A 494 3.80 10.15 -4.04
N ASP A 495 4.02 11.30 -3.42
CA ASP A 495 4.52 11.35 -2.05
C ASP A 495 3.33 11.33 -1.07
N HIS A 496 3.43 10.52 -0.01
CA HIS A 496 2.39 10.44 1.00
C HIS A 496 2.61 11.50 2.07
N LEU A 497 1.57 12.27 2.38
CA LEU A 497 1.66 13.35 3.35
C LEU A 497 0.98 12.97 4.66
N TYR A 498 1.74 13.10 5.74
CA TYR A 498 1.32 12.84 7.10
C TYR A 498 1.35 14.12 7.91
N VAL A 499 0.21 14.55 8.41
CA VAL A 499 0.11 15.70 9.31
C VAL A 499 0.01 15.19 10.73
N VAL A 500 0.93 15.60 11.61
CA VAL A 500 1.07 15.06 12.97
C VAL A 500 1.26 16.22 13.96
N LYS A 501 0.64 16.15 15.14
CA LYS A 501 0.90 17.08 16.24
C LYS A 501 2.38 17.06 16.63
N ASP A 502 3.01 18.23 16.75
CA ASP A 502 4.42 18.39 17.07
C ASP A 502 4.71 18.20 18.57
N ARG A 503 4.27 17.07 19.13
CA ARG A 503 4.44 16.70 20.55
C ARG A 503 5.31 15.49 20.81
N PHE A 504 5.83 14.88 19.75
CA PHE A 504 6.75 13.75 19.86
C PHE A 504 8.06 14.05 19.14
N GLY A 505 9.16 13.52 19.69
CA GLY A 505 10.46 13.43 19.04
C GLY A 505 10.67 12.06 18.40
N ALA A 506 11.74 11.91 17.61
CA ALA A 506 12.15 10.70 16.90
C ALA A 506 11.17 10.21 15.80
N LEU A 507 10.24 11.08 15.35
CA LEU A 507 9.41 10.78 14.20
C LEU A 507 10.26 10.92 12.92
N THR A 508 10.26 9.86 12.13
CA THR A 508 10.85 9.83 10.79
C THR A 508 9.86 9.18 9.84
N THR A 509 10.01 9.41 8.55
CA THR A 509 9.28 8.67 7.51
C THR A 509 10.14 7.51 7.02
N GLN A 510 9.50 6.49 6.51
CA GLN A 510 10.12 5.41 5.74
C GLN A 510 9.85 5.67 4.25
N VAL A 511 10.67 5.15 3.34
CA VAL A 511 10.32 5.07 1.93
C VAL A 511 9.19 4.06 1.77
N GLU A 512 8.11 4.41 1.06
CA GLU A 512 6.89 3.62 1.07
C GLU A 512 6.61 2.91 -0.25
N PRO A 513 6.01 1.71 -0.19
CA PRO A 513 5.41 1.05 -1.35
C PRO A 513 4.08 1.73 -1.73
N HIS A 514 3.42 1.22 -2.76
CA HIS A 514 1.99 1.44 -2.98
C HIS A 514 1.23 0.91 -1.77
N ASP A 515 0.87 1.80 -0.88
CA ASP A 515 0.55 1.42 0.50
C ASP A 515 -0.89 0.99 0.69
N HIS A 516 -1.00 -0.12 1.40
CA HIS A 516 -2.20 -0.56 2.07
C HIS A 516 -1.90 -0.98 3.52
N GLY A 517 -0.72 -0.63 4.05
CA GLY A 517 -0.26 -1.02 5.37
C GLY A 517 -0.77 -0.12 6.50
N LEU A 518 -0.95 -0.69 7.69
CA LEU A 518 -1.37 0.06 8.88
C LEU A 518 -0.26 0.89 9.50
N ALA A 519 0.99 0.46 9.35
CA ALA A 519 2.14 1.05 10.02
C ALA A 519 3.08 1.74 9.01
N SER A 520 2.53 2.66 8.21
CA SER A 520 3.24 3.48 7.23
C SER A 520 3.51 4.88 7.76
N GLY A 521 4.19 5.70 6.98
CA GLY A 521 4.52 7.07 7.33
C GLY A 521 5.30 7.17 8.63
N PRO A 522 5.04 8.19 9.45
CA PRO A 522 5.71 8.34 10.73
C PRO A 522 5.38 7.26 11.75
N TRP A 523 4.29 6.49 11.56
CA TRP A 523 3.93 5.42 12.51
C TRP A 523 4.77 4.14 12.34
N TRP A 524 5.58 4.04 11.29
CA TRP A 524 6.46 2.89 11.09
C TRP A 524 7.44 2.67 12.26
N ASN A 525 7.83 3.75 12.97
CA ASN A 525 8.73 3.69 14.12
C ASN A 525 8.10 4.27 15.40
N VAL A 526 6.77 4.15 15.58
CA VAL A 526 6.06 4.70 16.75
C VAL A 526 6.58 4.18 18.08
N GLU A 527 7.20 3.01 18.11
CA GLU A 527 7.92 2.43 19.27
C GLU A 527 9.10 3.28 19.75
N ASP A 528 9.74 4.02 18.85
CA ASP A 528 10.88 4.89 19.13
C ASP A 528 10.46 6.30 19.56
N TRP A 529 9.19 6.66 19.35
CA TRP A 529 8.72 8.02 19.63
C TRP A 529 8.92 8.39 21.08
N THR A 530 9.33 9.65 21.31
CA THR A 530 9.54 10.19 22.65
C THR A 530 8.64 11.39 22.87
N PRO A 531 7.76 11.40 23.91
CA PRO A 531 7.01 12.58 24.25
C PRO A 531 7.95 13.78 24.47
N LYS A 532 7.66 14.93 23.83
CA LYS A 532 8.34 16.19 24.09
C LYS A 532 7.86 16.74 25.44
N LYS A 533 8.75 17.36 26.20
CA LYS A 533 8.42 18.04 27.47
C LYS A 533 7.67 19.34 27.22
#